data_b6396af94557b0b69e3e24a5a9a9eed9
#
_entry.id   b6396af94557b0b69e3e24a5a9a9eed9
#
_cell.length_a   1.000
_cell.length_b   1.000
_cell.length_c   1.000
_cell.angle_alpha   90.00
_cell.angle_beta   90.00
_cell.angle_gamma   90.00
#
_symmetry.space_group_name_H-M   'P 1'
#
loop_
_entity.id
_entity.type
_entity.pdbx_description
1 polymer ?
#
loop_
_entity_poly.entity_id
_entity_poly.type
_entity_poly.pdbx_seq_one_letter_code
_entity_poly.pdbx_strand_id
1 'polypeptide(L)'
;MDDEVHPAGQTPLFPKGRHVGTVEMNSSKLTLTGIIGAPESVARNITNSIEELTTDLLELSHGIHGIAEVGFEERLSVAFAAEFLRYRGFRVQVGRYGLRTSLRAEAGSGSPKVAILAEYDALPGVGHGCGHNVICAAALGAFLGVASQIEQLGGSVVLLGTPAEENGNGKELLARAGAFDDIDAVVMLHPFTGEYEVASFASLAVRDVEVTFHGVAAHASSAPQMGRNALDAVVAAYQGIAALRQHIPATDRLHCLITEGGTAVNVVPHLASAVVEIRSLDPDGVVGLSARVQDVLEGAALMTGTRLETAWDPFPAYLPVRSNHALAARYHGHMSARGRAITLETELVGGGWSTDLGNLSLRVPSIHPTISISHETTPMHTVEFGQHAVSPAGDQAVVDGAVGLALTVADYLADEVLREQAQLDFEAAGGAVDVERLLTPPTEK
;
A
#
# COMPACT_ATOMS: atom_id res chain seq x y z
N MET A 1 23.95 -27.78 -43.55
CA MET A 1 22.71 -28.10 -42.80
C MET A 1 22.82 -27.26 -41.54
N ASP A 2 22.40 -26.01 -41.65
CA ASP A 2 22.48 -25.01 -40.63
C ASP A 2 21.13 -25.01 -39.88
N ASP A 3 21.12 -25.48 -38.65
CA ASP A 3 19.94 -25.38 -37.76
C ASP A 3 19.93 -24.01 -37.12
N GLU A 4 19.14 -23.11 -37.65
CA GLU A 4 18.79 -21.83 -37.03
C GLU A 4 17.88 -22.09 -35.82
N VAL A 5 18.42 -21.85 -34.63
CA VAL A 5 17.67 -21.78 -33.38
C VAL A 5 16.93 -20.45 -33.32
N HIS A 6 15.61 -20.46 -33.53
CA HIS A 6 14.75 -19.31 -33.28
C HIS A 6 14.67 -19.04 -31.78
N PRO A 7 14.80 -17.78 -31.30
CA PRO A 7 14.56 -17.44 -29.91
C PRO A 7 13.07 -17.60 -29.61
N ALA A 8 12.77 -18.32 -28.51
CA ALA A 8 11.42 -18.49 -27.99
C ALA A 8 10.81 -17.11 -27.68
N GLY A 9 9.67 -16.84 -28.32
CA GLY A 9 8.90 -15.61 -28.10
C GLY A 9 8.47 -15.47 -26.64
N GLN A 10 8.75 -14.33 -26.06
CA GLN A 10 8.25 -13.94 -24.74
C GLN A 10 6.73 -13.88 -24.81
N THR A 11 6.07 -14.76 -24.08
CA THR A 11 4.63 -14.69 -23.85
C THR A 11 4.37 -13.44 -22.98
N PRO A 12 3.45 -12.54 -23.39
CA PRO A 12 3.13 -11.40 -22.53
C PRO A 12 2.61 -11.87 -21.19
N LEU A 13 3.11 -11.30 -20.12
CA LEU A 13 2.76 -11.62 -18.72
C LEU A 13 1.27 -11.39 -18.39
N PHE A 14 0.51 -10.78 -19.31
CA PHE A 14 -0.91 -10.54 -19.13
C PHE A 14 -1.70 -10.99 -20.36
N PRO A 15 -2.68 -11.89 -20.24
CA PRO A 15 -3.54 -12.26 -21.34
C PRO A 15 -4.46 -11.11 -21.72
N LYS A 16 -4.51 -10.73 -22.99
CA LYS A 16 -5.52 -9.79 -23.53
C LYS A 16 -6.92 -10.36 -23.28
N GLY A 17 -7.71 -9.63 -22.52
CA GLY A 17 -9.13 -9.69 -22.25
C GLY A 17 -9.91 -10.98 -22.56
N ARG A 18 -10.36 -11.66 -21.50
CA ARG A 18 -11.64 -12.39 -21.52
C ARG A 18 -12.57 -11.68 -20.55
N HIS A 19 -13.74 -11.27 -21.05
CA HIS A 19 -14.84 -10.78 -20.24
C HIS A 19 -15.16 -11.79 -19.14
N VAL A 20 -14.90 -11.40 -17.89
CA VAL A 20 -15.49 -12.04 -16.71
C VAL A 20 -16.60 -11.11 -16.26
N GLY A 21 -17.77 -11.67 -15.97
CA GLY A 21 -19.03 -11.00 -15.81
C GLY A 21 -18.95 -9.68 -15.02
N THR A 22 -19.52 -8.65 -15.62
CA THR A 22 -19.72 -7.33 -15.06
C THR A 22 -20.52 -7.43 -13.76
N VAL A 23 -19.87 -7.15 -12.63
CA VAL A 23 -20.60 -6.58 -11.49
C VAL A 23 -20.92 -5.16 -11.94
N GLU A 24 -22.20 -4.91 -12.27
CA GLU A 24 -22.69 -3.55 -12.49
C GLU A 24 -22.53 -2.76 -11.18
N MET A 25 -21.37 -2.15 -11.00
CA MET A 25 -21.25 -1.02 -10.11
C MET A 25 -22.05 0.12 -10.78
N ASN A 26 -23.13 0.48 -10.15
CA ASN A 26 -23.99 1.59 -10.55
C ASN A 26 -23.13 2.87 -10.49
N SER A 27 -22.41 3.16 -11.58
CA SER A 27 -21.73 4.43 -11.75
C SER A 27 -22.83 5.49 -11.94
N SER A 28 -23.37 5.98 -10.83
CA SER A 28 -24.01 7.27 -10.84
C SER A 28 -22.91 8.23 -11.30
N LYS A 29 -23.00 8.67 -12.57
CA LYS A 29 -22.23 9.80 -13.11
C LYS A 29 -22.60 11.03 -12.29
N LEU A 30 -22.01 11.15 -11.10
CA LEU A 30 -22.01 12.39 -10.35
C LEU A 30 -21.18 13.37 -11.19
N THR A 31 -21.86 14.26 -11.87
CA THR A 31 -21.25 15.35 -12.62
C THR A 31 -20.54 16.25 -11.62
N LEU A 32 -19.22 16.41 -11.74
CA LEU A 32 -18.40 17.39 -11.00
C LEU A 32 -18.75 18.82 -11.39
N THR A 33 -20.06 19.12 -11.51
CA THR A 33 -20.58 20.44 -11.88
C THR A 33 -20.50 21.36 -10.66
N GLY A 34 -19.81 22.47 -10.82
CA GLY A 34 -19.67 23.48 -9.77
C GLY A 34 -18.33 23.50 -9.05
N ILE A 35 -17.47 22.49 -9.23
CA ILE A 35 -16.12 22.51 -8.68
C ILE A 35 -15.25 23.43 -9.52
N ILE A 36 -14.74 24.48 -8.89
CA ILE A 36 -13.88 25.51 -9.51
C ILE A 36 -12.41 25.20 -9.23
N GLY A 37 -12.10 24.70 -8.02
CA GLY A 37 -10.75 24.46 -7.51
C GLY A 37 -10.08 25.73 -7.01
N ALA A 38 -8.78 25.66 -6.81
CA ALA A 38 -7.97 26.81 -6.37
C ALA A 38 -7.90 27.89 -7.46
N PRO A 39 -7.78 29.19 -7.08
CA PRO A 39 -7.60 30.25 -8.06
C PRO A 39 -6.39 30.00 -8.98
N GLU A 40 -6.54 30.28 -10.27
CA GLU A 40 -5.47 30.02 -11.27
C GLU A 40 -4.12 30.66 -10.92
N SER A 41 -4.14 31.85 -10.30
CA SER A 41 -2.91 32.50 -9.83
C SER A 41 -2.22 31.71 -8.71
N VAL A 42 -2.99 31.13 -7.79
CA VAL A 42 -2.49 30.29 -6.69
C VAL A 42 -1.93 28.97 -7.26
N ALA A 43 -2.66 28.32 -8.16
CA ALA A 43 -2.20 27.09 -8.82
C ALA A 43 -0.88 27.31 -9.59
N ARG A 44 -0.78 28.43 -10.30
CA ARG A 44 0.45 28.81 -11.02
C ARG A 44 1.62 29.07 -10.07
N ASN A 45 1.39 29.78 -8.96
CA ASN A 45 2.43 30.05 -7.98
C ASN A 45 2.92 28.76 -7.30
N ILE A 46 2.03 27.81 -6.99
CA ILE A 46 2.37 26.47 -6.47
C ILE A 46 3.26 25.75 -7.46
N THR A 47 2.85 25.69 -8.74
CA THR A 47 3.61 25.02 -9.79
C THR A 47 5.01 25.62 -9.93
N ASN A 48 5.11 26.96 -10.04
CA ASN A 48 6.40 27.65 -10.15
C ASN A 48 7.30 27.36 -8.92
N SER A 49 6.74 27.42 -7.72
CA SER A 49 7.48 27.13 -6.48
C SER A 49 8.07 25.72 -6.47
N ILE A 50 7.33 24.72 -6.96
CA ILE A 50 7.82 23.35 -7.05
C ILE A 50 8.89 23.21 -8.13
N GLU A 51 8.68 23.84 -9.30
CA GLU A 51 9.64 23.81 -10.40
C GLU A 51 10.97 24.52 -10.06
N GLU A 52 10.93 25.58 -9.26
CA GLU A 52 12.14 26.23 -8.71
C GLU A 52 12.92 25.32 -7.75
N LEU A 53 12.26 24.36 -7.10
CA LEU A 53 12.87 23.39 -6.20
C LEU A 53 13.36 22.12 -6.90
N THR A 54 13.24 22.01 -8.23
CA THR A 54 13.55 20.78 -8.97
C THR A 54 14.89 20.17 -8.58
N THR A 55 15.99 20.95 -8.63
CA THR A 55 17.32 20.42 -8.29
C THR A 55 17.38 19.86 -6.88
N ASP A 56 16.85 20.58 -5.90
CA ASP A 56 16.86 20.18 -4.51
C ASP A 56 16.01 18.92 -4.26
N LEU A 57 14.86 18.79 -4.96
CA LEU A 57 13.99 17.60 -4.87
C LEU A 57 14.65 16.37 -5.50
N LEU A 58 15.38 16.54 -6.61
CA LEU A 58 16.13 15.44 -7.22
C LEU A 58 17.31 15.01 -6.36
N GLU A 59 18.04 15.95 -5.74
CA GLU A 59 19.09 15.64 -4.78
C GLU A 59 18.54 14.86 -3.57
N LEU A 60 17.35 15.24 -3.08
CA LEU A 60 16.66 14.51 -2.01
C LEU A 60 16.29 13.09 -2.46
N SER A 61 15.65 12.93 -3.63
CA SER A 61 15.26 11.64 -4.18
C SER A 61 16.45 10.71 -4.35
N HIS A 62 17.50 11.17 -5.02
CA HIS A 62 18.71 10.38 -5.25
C HIS A 62 19.46 10.07 -3.95
N GLY A 63 19.45 11.00 -2.99
CA GLY A 63 20.04 10.80 -1.66
C GLY A 63 19.33 9.68 -0.90
N ILE A 64 17.99 9.69 -0.84
CA ILE A 64 17.19 8.62 -0.22
C ILE A 64 17.41 7.29 -0.94
N HIS A 65 17.40 7.30 -2.28
CA HIS A 65 17.70 6.11 -3.08
C HIS A 65 19.05 5.49 -2.72
N GLY A 66 20.08 6.34 -2.52
CA GLY A 66 21.42 5.88 -2.16
C GLY A 66 21.54 5.35 -0.72
N ILE A 67 20.66 5.81 0.20
CA ILE A 67 20.62 5.37 1.60
C ILE A 67 20.00 3.98 1.71
N ALA A 68 18.86 3.74 1.11
CA ALA A 68 18.16 2.45 0.96
C ALA A 68 17.99 1.65 2.28
N GLU A 69 17.50 2.28 3.33
CA GLU A 69 17.19 1.65 4.62
C GLU A 69 15.86 0.89 4.57
N VAL A 70 15.80 -0.25 5.26
CA VAL A 70 14.57 -1.07 5.33
C VAL A 70 13.58 -0.54 6.36
N GLY A 71 12.34 -0.98 6.27
CA GLY A 71 11.25 -0.57 7.15
C GLY A 71 11.57 -0.64 8.64
N PHE A 72 11.15 0.37 9.40
CA PHE A 72 11.45 0.67 10.81
C PHE A 72 12.92 1.03 11.12
N GLU A 73 13.82 0.98 10.15
CA GLU A 73 15.24 1.33 10.32
C GLU A 73 15.66 2.55 9.48
N GLU A 74 14.71 3.30 8.90
CA GLU A 74 14.88 4.43 7.97
C GLU A 74 15.43 5.70 8.67
N ARG A 75 16.47 5.56 9.48
CA ARG A 75 17.00 6.62 10.36
C ARG A 75 17.70 7.73 9.60
N LEU A 76 18.48 7.39 8.61
CA LEU A 76 19.16 8.36 7.77
C LEU A 76 18.21 8.99 6.78
N SER A 77 17.31 8.20 6.21
CA SER A 77 16.29 8.64 5.25
C SER A 77 15.37 9.68 5.87
N VAL A 78 14.80 9.39 7.06
CA VAL A 78 13.95 10.35 7.78
C VAL A 78 14.72 11.58 8.26
N ALA A 79 15.99 11.41 8.67
CA ALA A 79 16.83 12.53 9.08
C ALA A 79 17.10 13.46 7.88
N PHE A 80 17.39 12.91 6.71
CA PHE A 80 17.63 13.67 5.49
C PHE A 80 16.38 14.45 5.07
N ALA A 81 15.20 13.81 5.04
CA ALA A 81 13.93 14.49 4.77
C ALA A 81 13.61 15.58 5.81
N ALA A 82 13.89 15.32 7.09
CA ALA A 82 13.68 16.30 8.16
C ALA A 82 14.60 17.51 8.04
N GLU A 83 15.90 17.32 7.73
CA GLU A 83 16.85 18.43 7.51
C GLU A 83 16.48 19.26 6.28
N PHE A 84 16.04 18.60 5.21
CA PHE A 84 15.54 19.28 4.00
C PHE A 84 14.42 20.28 4.31
N LEU A 85 13.48 19.91 5.17
CA LEU A 85 12.39 20.79 5.60
C LEU A 85 12.84 21.86 6.62
N ARG A 86 13.70 21.48 7.58
CA ARG A 86 14.24 22.41 8.60
C ARG A 86 15.05 23.53 7.97
N TYR A 87 15.86 23.21 6.96
CA TYR A 87 16.61 24.20 6.20
C TYR A 87 15.70 25.25 5.54
N ARG A 88 14.47 24.86 5.22
CA ARG A 88 13.42 25.74 4.67
C ARG A 88 12.52 26.40 5.73
N GLY A 89 12.90 26.30 6.99
CA GLY A 89 12.25 27.00 8.12
C GLY A 89 11.05 26.26 8.73
N PHE A 90 10.76 25.03 8.32
CA PHE A 90 9.64 24.29 8.90
C PHE A 90 10.02 23.62 10.23
N ARG A 91 9.06 23.62 11.16
CA ARG A 91 9.18 22.80 12.37
C ARG A 91 8.87 21.36 12.05
N VAL A 92 9.84 20.46 12.26
CA VAL A 92 9.73 19.05 11.94
C VAL A 92 9.85 18.22 13.21
N GLN A 93 8.87 17.33 13.43
CA GLN A 93 8.86 16.34 14.49
C GLN A 93 9.22 14.97 13.87
N VAL A 94 10.21 14.31 14.45
CA VAL A 94 10.62 12.94 14.08
C VAL A 94 10.37 12.03 15.27
N GLY A 95 9.99 10.78 15.02
CA GLY A 95 9.78 9.77 16.07
C GLY A 95 8.48 9.96 16.87
N ARG A 96 7.46 10.58 16.26
CA ARG A 96 6.13 10.74 16.86
C ARG A 96 5.29 9.47 16.67
N TYR A 97 4.19 9.37 17.41
CA TYR A 97 3.22 8.28 17.29
C TYR A 97 3.80 6.86 17.51
N GLY A 98 4.84 6.76 18.33
CA GLY A 98 5.44 5.46 18.66
C GLY A 98 6.38 4.87 17.60
N LEU A 99 6.46 5.43 16.40
CA LEU A 99 7.36 5.01 15.33
C LEU A 99 8.58 5.95 15.24
N ARG A 100 9.77 5.42 15.52
CA ARG A 100 11.02 6.22 15.61
C ARG A 100 11.39 6.95 14.33
N THR A 101 11.00 6.39 13.21
CA THR A 101 11.31 6.89 11.86
C THR A 101 10.14 7.59 11.19
N SER A 102 9.05 7.88 11.92
CA SER A 102 7.97 8.75 11.44
C SER A 102 8.40 10.21 11.42
N LEU A 103 7.77 11.01 10.55
CA LEU A 103 8.00 12.44 10.42
C LEU A 103 6.66 13.18 10.36
N ARG A 104 6.57 14.37 10.99
CA ARG A 104 5.44 15.29 10.83
C ARG A 104 5.94 16.72 10.68
N ALA A 105 5.46 17.40 9.64
CA ALA A 105 5.53 18.85 9.45
C ALA A 105 4.14 19.39 9.11
N GLU A 106 3.88 20.65 9.43
CA GLU A 106 2.56 21.27 9.20
C GLU A 106 2.73 22.72 8.80
N ALA A 107 1.90 23.20 7.84
CA ALA A 107 1.80 24.58 7.43
C ALA A 107 0.31 24.99 7.43
N GLY A 108 0.05 26.27 7.79
CA GLY A 108 -1.32 26.77 7.97
C GLY A 108 -1.89 26.46 9.36
N SER A 109 -3.18 26.62 9.53
CA SER A 109 -3.88 26.36 10.78
C SER A 109 -5.39 26.15 10.57
N GLY A 110 -6.00 25.31 11.39
CA GLY A 110 -7.45 25.03 11.33
C GLY A 110 -7.82 24.04 10.23
N SER A 111 -9.12 23.96 9.97
CA SER A 111 -9.71 23.09 8.94
C SER A 111 -10.07 23.90 7.67
N PRO A 112 -10.13 23.24 6.51
CA PRO A 112 -9.86 21.83 6.28
C PRO A 112 -8.37 21.49 6.41
N LYS A 113 -8.07 20.23 6.78
CA LYS A 113 -6.70 19.74 6.97
C LYS A 113 -6.43 18.52 6.08
N VAL A 114 -5.42 18.62 5.22
CA VAL A 114 -5.04 17.56 4.28
C VAL A 114 -3.67 17.01 4.62
N ALA A 115 -3.54 15.69 4.67
CA ALA A 115 -2.24 15.05 4.81
C ALA A 115 -1.68 14.61 3.44
N ILE A 116 -0.40 14.91 3.20
CA ILE A 116 0.41 14.36 2.12
C ILE A 116 1.36 13.34 2.75
N LEU A 117 1.39 12.11 2.22
CA LEU A 117 2.20 11.04 2.79
C LEU A 117 3.49 10.85 2.03
N ALA A 118 4.57 10.59 2.77
CA ALA A 118 5.91 10.33 2.27
C ALA A 118 6.43 8.99 2.77
N GLU A 119 6.72 8.07 1.86
CA GLU A 119 7.39 6.81 2.13
C GLU A 119 8.87 6.92 1.78
N TYR A 120 9.73 6.17 2.47
CA TYR A 120 11.18 6.19 2.26
C TYR A 120 11.88 4.90 2.65
N ASP A 121 11.16 3.84 2.96
CA ASP A 121 11.70 2.50 3.18
C ASP A 121 12.08 1.81 1.86
N ALA A 122 13.01 0.89 1.94
CA ALA A 122 13.56 0.11 0.84
C ALA A 122 13.44 -1.39 1.12
N LEU A 123 13.57 -2.19 0.07
CA LEU A 123 13.52 -3.65 0.14
C LEU A 123 14.87 -4.26 0.52
N PRO A 124 14.91 -5.26 1.39
CA PRO A 124 16.15 -5.96 1.75
C PRO A 124 16.88 -6.53 0.52
N GLY A 125 18.13 -6.13 0.30
CA GLY A 125 18.96 -6.64 -0.79
C GLY A 125 18.59 -6.15 -2.20
N VAL A 126 17.54 -5.37 -2.35
CA VAL A 126 17.06 -4.82 -3.63
C VAL A 126 17.23 -3.30 -3.69
N GLY A 127 17.08 -2.61 -2.56
CA GLY A 127 17.02 -1.16 -2.50
C GLY A 127 15.63 -0.61 -2.80
N HIS A 128 15.54 0.57 -3.41
CA HIS A 128 14.25 1.19 -3.72
C HIS A 128 13.53 0.55 -4.92
N GLY A 129 13.27 -0.76 -4.84
CA GLY A 129 12.57 -1.54 -5.87
C GLY A 129 11.09 -1.21 -6.05
N CYS A 130 10.53 -0.34 -5.20
CA CYS A 130 9.20 0.27 -5.33
C CYS A 130 9.26 1.78 -5.61
N GLY A 131 10.46 2.38 -5.60
CA GLY A 131 10.64 3.81 -5.91
C GLY A 131 10.16 4.76 -4.80
N HIS A 132 10.21 4.36 -3.51
CA HIS A 132 9.78 5.21 -2.40
C HIS A 132 10.58 6.51 -2.27
N ASN A 133 11.81 6.57 -2.82
CA ASN A 133 12.55 7.81 -2.96
C ASN A 133 11.80 8.87 -3.81
N VAL A 134 11.10 8.44 -4.87
CA VAL A 134 10.24 9.29 -5.70
C VAL A 134 9.01 9.76 -4.90
N ILE A 135 8.39 8.85 -4.14
CA ILE A 135 7.25 9.17 -3.27
C ILE A 135 7.65 10.25 -2.26
N CYS A 136 8.77 10.04 -1.56
CA CYS A 136 9.26 10.98 -0.57
C CYS A 136 9.49 12.37 -1.16
N ALA A 137 10.26 12.46 -2.24
CA ALA A 137 10.62 13.73 -2.85
C ALA A 137 9.40 14.46 -3.44
N ALA A 138 8.48 13.74 -4.10
CA ALA A 138 7.23 14.31 -4.61
C ALA A 138 6.34 14.84 -3.48
N ALA A 139 6.20 14.09 -2.38
CA ALA A 139 5.41 14.49 -1.22
C ALA A 139 5.98 15.74 -0.55
N LEU A 140 7.31 15.84 -0.36
CA LEU A 140 7.95 17.03 0.20
C LEU A 140 7.80 18.23 -0.75
N GLY A 141 7.94 18.02 -2.06
CA GLY A 141 7.71 19.05 -3.07
C GLY A 141 6.28 19.57 -3.04
N ALA A 142 5.30 18.66 -2.97
CA ALA A 142 3.89 18.99 -2.87
C ALA A 142 3.57 19.79 -1.60
N PHE A 143 4.08 19.35 -0.44
CA PHE A 143 3.94 20.04 0.82
C PHE A 143 4.49 21.48 0.74
N LEU A 144 5.69 21.67 0.21
CA LEU A 144 6.32 22.98 0.08
C LEU A 144 5.55 23.89 -0.89
N GLY A 145 5.08 23.34 -2.02
CA GLY A 145 4.25 24.06 -2.97
C GLY A 145 2.97 24.59 -2.34
N VAL A 146 2.20 23.73 -1.65
CA VAL A 146 0.97 24.13 -0.94
C VAL A 146 1.29 25.14 0.18
N ALA A 147 2.33 24.87 0.98
CA ALA A 147 2.74 25.75 2.07
C ALA A 147 3.08 27.17 1.60
N SER A 148 3.62 27.33 0.38
CA SER A 148 3.94 28.66 -0.20
C SER A 148 2.71 29.54 -0.41
N GLN A 149 1.51 28.95 -0.51
CA GLN A 149 0.24 29.65 -0.77
C GLN A 149 -0.80 29.41 0.33
N ILE A 150 -0.41 28.84 1.47
CA ILE A 150 -1.36 28.38 2.50
C ILE A 150 -2.20 29.51 3.10
N GLU A 151 -1.68 30.73 3.19
CA GLU A 151 -2.44 31.90 3.66
C GLU A 151 -3.58 32.29 2.72
N GLN A 152 -3.44 32.01 1.41
CA GLN A 152 -4.48 32.29 0.41
C GLN A 152 -5.47 31.15 0.29
N LEU A 153 -5.04 29.92 0.54
CA LEU A 153 -5.87 28.71 0.48
C LEU A 153 -6.74 28.56 1.73
N GLY A 154 -6.23 28.96 2.89
CA GLY A 154 -6.84 28.65 4.19
C GLY A 154 -6.63 27.20 4.61
N GLY A 155 -7.04 26.87 5.83
CA GLY A 155 -6.86 25.52 6.39
C GLY A 155 -5.40 25.16 6.66
N SER A 156 -5.07 23.89 6.58
CA SER A 156 -3.72 23.40 6.84
C SER A 156 -3.33 22.21 5.96
N VAL A 157 -2.04 22.11 5.65
CA VAL A 157 -1.43 20.94 5.02
C VAL A 157 -0.44 20.31 5.99
N VAL A 158 -0.51 18.98 6.10
CA VAL A 158 0.37 18.16 6.95
C VAL A 158 1.19 17.26 6.05
N LEU A 159 2.49 17.23 6.22
CA LEU A 159 3.34 16.18 5.69
C LEU A 159 3.54 15.11 6.75
N LEU A 160 3.19 13.88 6.44
CA LEU A 160 3.44 12.71 7.29
C LEU A 160 4.44 11.78 6.60
N GLY A 161 5.59 11.58 7.21
CA GLY A 161 6.52 10.52 6.86
C GLY A 161 6.06 9.21 7.46
N THR A 162 5.73 8.26 6.61
CA THR A 162 5.11 6.98 6.95
C THR A 162 6.09 5.85 6.66
N PRO A 163 6.80 5.35 7.70
CA PRO A 163 7.80 4.30 7.56
C PRO A 163 7.17 2.92 7.35
N ALA A 164 7.97 1.97 6.86
CA ALA A 164 7.71 0.53 6.83
C ALA A 164 6.43 0.13 6.05
N GLU A 165 6.26 0.66 4.84
CA GLU A 165 5.19 0.26 3.94
C GLU A 165 5.35 -1.20 3.52
N GLU A 166 6.58 -1.61 3.14
CA GLU A 166 6.87 -2.89 2.51
C GLU A 166 6.64 -4.12 3.42
N ASN A 167 6.83 -3.97 4.73
CA ASN A 167 6.80 -5.12 5.64
C ASN A 167 6.24 -4.81 7.03
N GLY A 168 5.55 -3.70 7.24
CA GLY A 168 5.18 -3.33 8.60
C GLY A 168 3.82 -2.68 8.78
N ASN A 169 3.18 -2.28 7.68
CA ASN A 169 1.94 -1.51 7.71
C ASN A 169 2.05 -0.29 8.66
N GLY A 170 3.09 0.53 8.43
CA GLY A 170 3.40 1.68 9.28
C GLY A 170 2.27 2.70 9.35
N LYS A 171 1.48 2.87 8.26
CA LYS A 171 0.33 3.77 8.24
C LYS A 171 -0.77 3.32 9.19
N GLU A 172 -1.03 2.03 9.30
CA GLU A 172 -1.96 1.49 10.29
C GLU A 172 -1.48 1.74 11.73
N LEU A 173 -0.19 1.53 11.99
CA LEU A 173 0.39 1.81 13.30
C LEU A 173 0.30 3.30 13.66
N LEU A 174 0.54 4.19 12.70
CA LEU A 174 0.37 5.64 12.87
C LEU A 174 -1.11 6.00 13.12
N ALA A 175 -2.05 5.37 12.39
CA ALA A 175 -3.48 5.60 12.56
C ALA A 175 -3.96 5.20 13.96
N ARG A 176 -3.56 4.02 14.45
CA ARG A 176 -3.86 3.56 15.83
C ARG A 176 -3.29 4.50 16.89
N ALA A 177 -2.20 5.18 16.59
CA ALA A 177 -1.60 6.17 17.48
C ALA A 177 -2.18 7.60 17.32
N GLY A 178 -3.25 7.78 16.53
CA GLY A 178 -3.97 9.03 16.35
C GLY A 178 -3.31 10.02 15.40
N ALA A 179 -2.45 9.57 14.48
CA ALA A 179 -1.78 10.46 13.53
C ALA A 179 -2.72 11.12 12.52
N PHE A 180 -3.90 10.53 12.32
CA PHE A 180 -4.89 10.94 11.32
C PHE A 180 -6.21 11.43 11.92
N ASP A 181 -6.34 11.54 13.24
CA ASP A 181 -7.61 11.90 13.93
C ASP A 181 -8.13 13.29 13.55
N ASP A 182 -7.25 14.19 13.13
CA ASP A 182 -7.57 15.57 12.75
C ASP A 182 -7.39 15.83 11.24
N ILE A 183 -7.39 14.77 10.41
CA ILE A 183 -7.16 14.85 8.97
C ILE A 183 -8.48 14.65 8.22
N ASP A 184 -8.80 15.57 7.29
CA ASP A 184 -10.03 15.54 6.49
C ASP A 184 -9.86 14.81 5.16
N ALA A 185 -8.63 14.75 4.61
CA ALA A 185 -8.29 14.00 3.40
C ALA A 185 -6.82 13.61 3.37
N VAL A 186 -6.51 12.53 2.65
CA VAL A 186 -5.14 12.01 2.50
C VAL A 186 -4.81 11.85 1.03
N VAL A 187 -3.62 12.29 0.63
CA VAL A 187 -3.10 12.11 -0.73
C VAL A 187 -1.67 11.56 -0.70
N MET A 188 -1.38 10.62 -1.56
CA MET A 188 -0.03 10.18 -1.91
C MET A 188 -0.03 9.62 -3.32
N LEU A 189 1.14 9.35 -3.89
CA LEU A 189 1.29 8.70 -5.18
C LEU A 189 2.22 7.49 -5.06
N HIS A 190 2.23 6.61 -6.08
CA HIS A 190 3.18 5.51 -6.18
C HIS A 190 3.79 5.39 -7.57
N PRO A 191 5.13 5.26 -7.71
CA PRO A 191 5.77 5.02 -8.99
C PRO A 191 5.41 3.66 -9.59
N PHE A 192 5.27 3.64 -10.91
CA PHE A 192 5.09 2.42 -11.69
C PHE A 192 5.93 2.47 -12.95
N THR A 193 5.93 1.39 -13.74
CA THR A 193 6.61 1.31 -15.03
C THR A 193 5.63 0.91 -16.15
N GLY A 194 6.02 1.13 -17.40
CA GLY A 194 5.17 0.92 -18.55
C GLY A 194 4.10 2.01 -18.67
N GLU A 195 3.02 1.67 -19.34
CA GLU A 195 1.87 2.60 -19.57
C GLU A 195 0.87 2.61 -18.39
N TYR A 196 1.29 2.15 -17.20
CA TYR A 196 0.41 2.05 -16.06
C TYR A 196 0.44 3.33 -15.23
N GLU A 197 -0.38 4.29 -15.65
CA GLU A 197 -0.57 5.57 -14.98
C GLU A 197 -2.06 5.81 -14.78
N VAL A 198 -2.52 5.72 -13.52
CA VAL A 198 -3.93 5.76 -13.17
C VAL A 198 -4.17 6.62 -11.92
N ALA A 199 -5.30 7.34 -11.91
CA ALA A 199 -5.67 8.17 -10.77
C ALA A 199 -6.39 7.36 -9.67
N SER A 200 -7.02 6.25 -10.04
CA SER A 200 -7.74 5.36 -9.12
C SER A 200 -7.56 3.90 -9.54
N PHE A 201 -7.23 3.05 -8.58
CA PHE A 201 -7.13 1.60 -8.78
C PHE A 201 -7.64 0.84 -7.55
N ALA A 202 -7.94 -0.44 -7.73
CA ALA A 202 -8.24 -1.34 -6.64
C ALA A 202 -7.00 -2.15 -6.26
N SER A 203 -6.72 -2.27 -4.97
CA SER A 203 -5.67 -3.12 -4.41
C SER A 203 -6.26 -4.30 -3.65
N LEU A 204 -5.43 -5.27 -3.25
CA LEU A 204 -5.87 -6.41 -2.46
C LEU A 204 -5.63 -6.17 -0.96
N ALA A 205 -6.56 -6.68 -0.14
CA ALA A 205 -6.24 -6.98 1.25
C ALA A 205 -5.19 -8.07 1.31
N VAL A 206 -4.31 -8.02 2.31
CA VAL A 206 -3.39 -9.11 2.67
C VAL A 206 -3.47 -9.33 4.16
N ARG A 207 -3.66 -10.57 4.57
CA ARG A 207 -3.70 -10.98 5.96
C ARG A 207 -2.92 -12.26 6.16
N ASP A 208 -2.08 -12.30 7.17
CA ASP A 208 -1.25 -13.45 7.50
C ASP A 208 -1.67 -14.10 8.81
N VAL A 209 -1.49 -15.42 8.88
CA VAL A 209 -1.53 -16.18 10.12
C VAL A 209 -0.32 -17.08 10.22
N GLU A 210 0.43 -16.94 11.31
CA GLU A 210 1.45 -17.89 11.72
C GLU A 210 0.78 -19.02 12.50
N VAL A 211 1.11 -20.25 12.14
CA VAL A 211 0.46 -21.46 12.64
C VAL A 211 1.51 -22.37 13.23
N THR A 212 1.28 -22.86 14.45
CA THR A 212 2.11 -23.87 15.08
C THR A 212 1.26 -25.00 15.63
N PHE A 213 1.60 -26.21 15.22
CA PHE A 213 1.00 -27.43 15.77
C PHE A 213 1.94 -28.08 16.78
N HIS A 214 1.41 -28.34 17.97
CA HIS A 214 2.12 -29.02 19.05
C HIS A 214 1.62 -30.46 19.17
N GLY A 215 2.49 -31.40 18.89
CA GLY A 215 2.26 -32.83 18.99
C GLY A 215 2.99 -33.43 20.17
N VAL A 216 3.28 -34.76 20.06
CA VAL A 216 4.03 -35.53 21.05
C VAL A 216 5.09 -36.35 20.34
N ALA A 217 6.35 -36.17 20.73
CA ALA A 217 7.46 -36.97 20.18
C ALA A 217 7.37 -38.44 20.59
N ALA A 218 7.77 -39.31 19.68
CA ALA A 218 7.91 -40.75 19.92
C ALA A 218 8.96 -41.35 18.99
N HIS A 219 9.46 -42.51 19.30
CA HIS A 219 10.33 -43.25 18.38
C HIS A 219 9.48 -43.83 17.25
N ALA A 220 9.73 -43.38 16.02
CA ALA A 220 8.86 -43.60 14.88
C ALA A 220 8.66 -45.12 14.51
N SER A 221 9.61 -45.99 14.86
CA SER A 221 9.50 -47.41 14.56
C SER A 221 9.16 -48.30 15.79
N SER A 222 9.61 -47.92 17.00
CA SER A 222 9.43 -48.79 18.19
C SER A 222 8.17 -48.44 19.01
N ALA A 223 7.70 -47.16 18.97
CA ALA A 223 6.56 -46.71 19.75
C ALA A 223 5.76 -45.61 19.04
N PRO A 224 5.42 -45.72 17.74
CA PRO A 224 4.74 -44.66 16.99
C PRO A 224 3.36 -44.31 17.58
N GLN A 225 2.67 -45.29 18.19
CA GLN A 225 1.36 -45.08 18.82
C GLN A 225 1.38 -44.14 20.03
N MET A 226 2.55 -43.85 20.60
CA MET A 226 2.71 -42.89 21.70
C MET A 226 2.86 -41.45 21.19
N GLY A 227 3.10 -41.27 19.89
CA GLY A 227 3.28 -39.99 19.28
C GLY A 227 1.97 -39.27 18.87
N ARG A 228 2.07 -37.97 18.66
CA ARG A 228 1.10 -37.16 17.93
C ARG A 228 1.91 -36.33 16.95
N ASN A 229 1.76 -36.58 15.68
CA ASN A 229 2.63 -36.04 14.65
C ASN A 229 2.18 -34.61 14.27
N ALA A 230 2.93 -33.61 14.66
CA ALA A 230 2.67 -32.21 14.31
C ALA A 230 2.83 -31.95 12.80
N LEU A 231 3.74 -32.66 12.12
CA LEU A 231 3.89 -32.52 10.66
C LEU A 231 2.65 -33.05 9.92
N ASP A 232 2.04 -34.13 10.36
CA ASP A 232 0.80 -34.60 9.76
C ASP A 232 -0.32 -33.55 9.88
N ALA A 233 -0.36 -32.80 10.99
CA ALA A 233 -1.30 -31.69 11.16
C ALA A 233 -1.05 -30.56 10.15
N VAL A 234 0.20 -30.12 9.99
CA VAL A 234 0.55 -29.09 9.00
C VAL A 234 0.23 -29.55 7.57
N VAL A 235 0.53 -30.80 7.23
CA VAL A 235 0.21 -31.37 5.90
C VAL A 235 -1.30 -31.44 5.69
N ALA A 236 -2.07 -31.84 6.70
CA ALA A 236 -3.53 -31.88 6.65
C ALA A 236 -4.11 -30.45 6.45
N ALA A 237 -3.60 -29.46 7.18
CA ALA A 237 -3.98 -28.07 7.02
C ALA A 237 -3.65 -27.57 5.61
N TYR A 238 -2.45 -27.84 5.08
CA TYR A 238 -2.05 -27.50 3.73
C TYR A 238 -3.01 -28.06 2.67
N GLN A 239 -3.40 -29.34 2.81
CA GLN A 239 -4.37 -29.99 1.90
C GLN A 239 -5.77 -29.40 2.04
N GLY A 240 -6.20 -29.07 3.26
CA GLY A 240 -7.48 -28.40 3.52
C GLY A 240 -7.54 -27.02 2.87
N ILE A 241 -6.48 -26.22 2.97
CA ILE A 241 -6.35 -24.93 2.27
C ILE A 241 -6.35 -25.13 0.75
N ALA A 242 -5.66 -26.15 0.23
CA ALA A 242 -5.67 -26.45 -1.20
C ALA A 242 -7.08 -26.82 -1.71
N ALA A 243 -7.87 -27.55 -0.93
CA ALA A 243 -9.27 -27.86 -1.25
C ALA A 243 -10.16 -26.61 -1.17
N LEU A 244 -9.92 -25.73 -0.19
CA LEU A 244 -10.65 -24.48 0.00
C LEU A 244 -10.52 -23.54 -1.22
N ARG A 245 -9.37 -23.54 -1.92
CA ARG A 245 -9.13 -22.70 -3.12
C ARG A 245 -10.14 -22.92 -4.25
N GLN A 246 -10.81 -24.06 -4.31
CA GLN A 246 -11.84 -24.34 -5.32
C GLN A 246 -13.16 -23.62 -5.05
N HIS A 247 -13.35 -23.09 -3.83
CA HIS A 247 -14.62 -22.56 -3.34
C HIS A 247 -14.48 -21.13 -2.80
N ILE A 248 -13.56 -20.37 -3.38
CA ILE A 248 -13.36 -18.94 -3.12
C ILE A 248 -13.54 -18.15 -4.42
N PRO A 249 -13.84 -16.83 -4.36
CA PRO A 249 -13.87 -15.97 -5.53
C PRO A 249 -12.58 -16.06 -6.35
N ALA A 250 -12.69 -15.88 -7.66
CA ALA A 250 -11.53 -15.94 -8.57
C ALA A 250 -10.47 -14.83 -8.28
N THR A 251 -10.89 -13.79 -7.59
CA THR A 251 -10.06 -12.66 -7.15
C THR A 251 -9.29 -12.95 -5.87
N ASP A 252 -9.76 -13.89 -5.06
CA ASP A 252 -9.14 -14.22 -3.79
C ASP A 252 -7.96 -15.17 -3.96
N ARG A 253 -7.02 -15.13 -3.02
CA ARG A 253 -5.85 -16.01 -3.03
C ARG A 253 -5.59 -16.55 -1.63
N LEU A 254 -5.11 -17.80 -1.60
CA LEU A 254 -4.62 -18.46 -0.40
C LEU A 254 -3.25 -19.06 -0.71
N HIS A 255 -2.24 -18.67 0.04
CA HIS A 255 -0.91 -19.27 0.00
C HIS A 255 -0.58 -19.89 1.35
N CYS A 256 0.21 -20.97 1.33
CA CYS A 256 0.66 -21.64 2.55
C CYS A 256 2.11 -22.09 2.35
N LEU A 257 2.96 -21.74 3.31
CA LEU A 257 4.35 -22.14 3.37
C LEU A 257 4.60 -22.91 4.66
N ILE A 258 5.10 -24.15 4.58
CA ILE A 258 5.56 -24.91 5.76
C ILE A 258 6.95 -24.38 6.13
N THR A 259 7.09 -23.87 7.34
CA THR A 259 8.33 -23.25 7.84
C THR A 259 9.14 -24.19 8.73
N GLU A 260 8.48 -25.14 9.41
CA GLU A 260 9.11 -26.19 10.20
C GLU A 260 8.34 -27.50 10.09
N GLY A 261 9.08 -28.62 9.90
CA GLY A 261 8.48 -29.95 9.70
C GLY A 261 9.14 -31.08 10.52
N GLY A 262 9.96 -30.73 11.53
CA GLY A 262 10.67 -31.70 12.36
C GLY A 262 12.14 -31.86 12.01
N THR A 263 12.91 -32.65 12.81
CA THR A 263 14.37 -32.65 12.79
C THR A 263 14.99 -34.00 12.36
N ALA A 264 14.27 -35.13 12.50
CA ALA A 264 14.81 -36.44 12.19
C ALA A 264 13.70 -37.42 11.78
N VAL A 265 13.99 -38.28 10.79
CA VAL A 265 13.02 -39.23 10.21
C VAL A 265 12.56 -40.29 11.21
N ASN A 266 13.41 -40.67 12.16
CA ASN A 266 13.11 -41.67 13.17
C ASN A 266 12.46 -41.14 14.46
N VAL A 267 12.08 -39.86 14.47
CA VAL A 267 11.38 -39.18 15.57
C VAL A 267 10.06 -38.62 15.06
N VAL A 268 8.93 -38.98 15.68
CA VAL A 268 7.65 -38.34 15.40
C VAL A 268 7.76 -36.85 15.75
N PRO A 269 7.55 -35.93 14.79
CA PRO A 269 7.65 -34.48 15.03
C PRO A 269 6.66 -34.01 16.11
N HIS A 270 7.18 -33.37 17.15
CA HIS A 270 6.35 -32.78 18.22
C HIS A 270 6.03 -31.30 17.97
N LEU A 271 6.68 -30.70 16.99
CA LEU A 271 6.46 -29.31 16.56
C LEU A 271 6.53 -29.24 15.04
N ALA A 272 5.58 -28.53 14.44
CA ALA A 272 5.61 -28.14 13.04
C ALA A 272 4.87 -26.82 12.86
N SER A 273 5.36 -25.97 11.94
CA SER A 273 4.82 -24.63 11.73
C SER A 273 4.63 -24.32 10.25
N ALA A 274 3.70 -23.41 9.99
CA ALA A 274 3.41 -22.86 8.66
C ALA A 274 3.01 -21.39 8.76
N VAL A 275 3.06 -20.69 7.63
CA VAL A 275 2.45 -19.36 7.43
C VAL A 275 1.40 -19.49 6.34
N VAL A 276 0.22 -18.90 6.56
CA VAL A 276 -0.84 -18.81 5.56
C VAL A 276 -1.13 -17.36 5.26
N GLU A 277 -1.02 -16.98 3.99
CA GLU A 277 -1.37 -15.67 3.46
C GLU A 277 -2.74 -15.73 2.78
N ILE A 278 -3.59 -14.76 3.09
CA ILE A 278 -4.96 -14.61 2.60
C ILE A 278 -5.06 -13.27 1.87
N ARG A 279 -5.54 -13.28 0.62
CA ARG A 279 -5.76 -12.07 -0.17
C ARG A 279 -7.19 -12.00 -0.68
N SER A 280 -7.80 -10.80 -0.63
CA SER A 280 -9.14 -10.52 -1.17
C SER A 280 -9.25 -9.08 -1.66
N LEU A 281 -10.14 -8.84 -2.63
CA LEU A 281 -10.50 -7.48 -3.06
C LEU A 281 -11.46 -6.76 -2.10
N ASP A 282 -12.08 -7.52 -1.20
CA ASP A 282 -13.13 -7.03 -0.33
C ASP A 282 -12.70 -7.15 1.15
N PRO A 283 -12.83 -6.08 1.94
CA PRO A 283 -12.55 -6.13 3.38
C PRO A 283 -13.36 -7.21 4.12
N ASP A 284 -14.65 -7.36 3.82
CA ASP A 284 -15.49 -8.41 4.40
C ASP A 284 -15.10 -9.79 3.87
N GLY A 285 -14.66 -9.86 2.61
CA GLY A 285 -14.15 -11.07 1.98
C GLY A 285 -12.92 -11.63 2.70
N VAL A 286 -11.93 -10.79 3.04
CA VAL A 286 -10.75 -11.25 3.77
C VAL A 286 -11.10 -11.75 5.18
N VAL A 287 -12.03 -11.10 5.86
CA VAL A 287 -12.51 -11.54 7.19
C VAL A 287 -13.23 -12.90 7.09
N GLY A 288 -14.16 -13.03 6.14
CA GLY A 288 -14.88 -14.30 5.93
C GLY A 288 -13.96 -15.45 5.53
N LEU A 289 -12.95 -15.16 4.69
CA LEU A 289 -11.99 -16.19 4.28
C LEU A 289 -11.04 -16.55 5.43
N SER A 290 -10.67 -15.61 6.30
CA SER A 290 -9.88 -15.86 7.51
C SER A 290 -10.58 -16.84 8.46
N ALA A 291 -11.89 -16.67 8.66
CA ALA A 291 -12.68 -17.61 9.48
C ALA A 291 -12.68 -19.04 8.90
N ARG A 292 -12.79 -19.17 7.57
CA ARG A 292 -12.74 -20.48 6.90
C ARG A 292 -11.34 -21.11 6.97
N VAL A 293 -10.27 -20.32 6.93
CA VAL A 293 -8.90 -20.79 7.15
C VAL A 293 -8.76 -21.28 8.60
N GLN A 294 -9.25 -20.54 9.58
CA GLN A 294 -9.24 -20.97 10.99
C GLN A 294 -9.94 -22.34 11.16
N ASP A 295 -11.13 -22.52 10.55
CA ASP A 295 -11.85 -23.81 10.60
C ASP A 295 -11.01 -24.97 10.03
N VAL A 296 -10.26 -24.74 8.94
CA VAL A 296 -9.36 -25.75 8.35
C VAL A 296 -8.23 -26.10 9.32
N LEU A 297 -7.61 -25.09 9.97
CA LEU A 297 -6.52 -25.29 10.93
C LEU A 297 -7.00 -26.08 12.17
N GLU A 298 -8.14 -25.71 12.72
CA GLU A 298 -8.77 -26.44 13.85
C GLU A 298 -9.13 -27.87 13.48
N GLY A 299 -9.70 -28.06 12.27
CA GLY A 299 -10.00 -29.40 11.75
C GLY A 299 -8.76 -30.29 11.62
N ALA A 300 -7.64 -29.74 11.17
CA ALA A 300 -6.36 -30.43 11.07
C ALA A 300 -5.81 -30.84 12.45
N ALA A 301 -5.90 -29.94 13.43
CA ALA A 301 -5.51 -30.22 14.82
C ALA A 301 -6.37 -31.36 15.43
N LEU A 302 -7.69 -31.24 15.26
CA LEU A 302 -8.64 -32.24 15.76
C LEU A 302 -8.38 -33.64 15.14
N MET A 303 -8.16 -33.68 13.83
CA MET A 303 -7.93 -34.93 13.08
C MET A 303 -6.65 -35.66 13.54
N THR A 304 -5.61 -34.90 13.89
CA THR A 304 -4.29 -35.46 14.26
C THR A 304 -4.07 -35.58 15.78
N GLY A 305 -4.99 -35.04 16.58
CA GLY A 305 -4.88 -34.98 18.03
C GLY A 305 -3.76 -34.11 18.53
N THR A 306 -3.40 -33.05 17.77
CA THR A 306 -2.41 -32.04 18.12
C THR A 306 -3.10 -30.82 18.74
N ARG A 307 -2.33 -29.94 19.40
CA ARG A 307 -2.78 -28.61 19.83
C ARG A 307 -2.39 -27.57 18.79
N LEU A 308 -3.35 -26.76 18.37
CA LEU A 308 -3.14 -25.63 17.50
C LEU A 308 -2.75 -24.39 18.32
N GLU A 309 -1.88 -23.58 17.75
CA GLU A 309 -1.57 -22.21 18.17
C GLU A 309 -1.52 -21.33 16.91
N THR A 310 -2.23 -20.21 16.92
CA THR A 310 -2.27 -19.27 15.80
C THR A 310 -1.89 -17.89 16.27
N ALA A 311 -1.08 -17.18 15.46
CA ALA A 311 -0.80 -15.77 15.63
C ALA A 311 -1.26 -15.04 14.38
N TRP A 312 -2.43 -14.42 14.46
CA TRP A 312 -3.00 -13.61 13.40
C TRP A 312 -2.35 -12.24 13.36
N ASP A 313 -2.07 -11.76 12.15
CA ASP A 313 -1.57 -10.42 11.87
C ASP A 313 -0.30 -10.10 12.68
N PRO A 314 0.82 -10.84 12.54
CA PRO A 314 2.08 -10.53 13.21
C PRO A 314 2.55 -9.10 12.90
N PHE A 315 2.19 -8.59 11.73
CA PHE A 315 2.06 -7.16 11.40
C PHE A 315 0.60 -6.86 11.04
N PRO A 316 0.12 -5.62 11.21
CA PRO A 316 -1.25 -5.28 10.87
C PRO A 316 -1.58 -5.65 9.42
N ALA A 317 -2.75 -6.27 9.19
CA ALA A 317 -3.20 -6.63 7.85
C ALA A 317 -3.38 -5.41 6.95
N TYR A 318 -3.10 -5.56 5.66
CA TYR A 318 -3.39 -4.55 4.64
C TYR A 318 -4.83 -4.71 4.18
N LEU A 319 -5.53 -3.60 3.97
CA LEU A 319 -6.89 -3.57 3.43
C LEU A 319 -6.89 -2.97 2.01
N PRO A 320 -7.93 -3.23 1.19
CA PRO A 320 -7.97 -2.69 -0.16
C PRO A 320 -8.07 -1.16 -0.16
N VAL A 321 -7.42 -0.52 -1.11
CA VAL A 321 -7.58 0.93 -1.33
C VAL A 321 -9.00 1.23 -1.82
N ARG A 322 -9.63 2.18 -1.14
CA ARG A 322 -10.91 2.76 -1.52
C ARG A 322 -10.68 4.20 -1.97
N SER A 323 -10.30 4.37 -3.24
CA SER A 323 -9.99 5.68 -3.81
C SER A 323 -11.22 6.59 -3.78
N ASN A 324 -11.03 7.85 -3.38
CA ASN A 324 -12.05 8.88 -3.45
C ASN A 324 -12.18 9.40 -4.89
N HIS A 325 -13.37 9.26 -5.47
CA HIS A 325 -13.59 9.57 -6.89
C HIS A 325 -13.38 11.06 -7.21
N ALA A 326 -13.93 11.96 -6.39
CA ALA A 326 -13.79 13.40 -6.61
C ALA A 326 -12.34 13.87 -6.59
N LEU A 327 -11.56 13.39 -5.61
CA LEU A 327 -10.13 13.70 -5.51
C LEU A 327 -9.33 13.08 -6.67
N ALA A 328 -9.61 11.82 -7.04
CA ALA A 328 -8.96 11.16 -8.17
C ALA A 328 -9.21 11.89 -9.49
N ALA A 329 -10.44 12.37 -9.72
CA ALA A 329 -10.78 13.15 -10.91
C ALA A 329 -10.03 14.50 -10.96
N ARG A 330 -9.80 15.17 -9.82
CA ARG A 330 -8.98 16.39 -9.76
C ARG A 330 -7.52 16.10 -10.10
N TYR A 331 -6.94 15.07 -9.48
CA TYR A 331 -5.57 14.64 -9.78
C TYR A 331 -5.40 14.28 -11.26
N HIS A 332 -6.33 13.49 -11.83
CA HIS A 332 -6.37 13.16 -13.25
C HIS A 332 -6.36 14.42 -14.14
N GLY A 333 -7.19 15.41 -13.81
CA GLY A 333 -7.24 16.66 -14.57
C GLY A 333 -5.92 17.43 -14.56
N HIS A 334 -5.27 17.53 -13.38
CA HIS A 334 -3.98 18.20 -13.25
C HIS A 334 -2.85 17.48 -13.99
N MET A 335 -2.79 16.18 -13.90
CA MET A 335 -1.76 15.37 -14.59
C MET A 335 -1.95 15.39 -16.11
N SER A 336 -3.21 15.31 -16.59
CA SER A 336 -3.53 15.45 -18.01
C SER A 336 -3.11 16.83 -18.54
N ALA A 337 -3.34 17.90 -17.77
CA ALA A 337 -2.91 19.25 -18.13
C ALA A 337 -1.37 19.40 -18.18
N ARG A 338 -0.63 18.58 -17.44
CA ARG A 338 0.85 18.48 -17.53
C ARG A 338 1.33 17.62 -18.70
N GLY A 339 0.42 17.04 -19.48
CA GLY A 339 0.73 16.22 -20.66
C GLY A 339 0.99 14.74 -20.35
N ARG A 340 0.64 14.27 -19.15
CA ARG A 340 0.75 12.85 -18.80
C ARG A 340 -0.46 12.07 -19.33
N ALA A 341 -0.20 10.86 -19.82
CA ALA A 341 -1.23 9.97 -20.36
C ALA A 341 -1.87 9.14 -19.24
N ILE A 342 -2.60 9.82 -18.35
CA ILE A 342 -3.20 9.22 -17.17
C ILE A 342 -4.63 8.73 -17.45
N THR A 343 -5.00 7.57 -16.90
CA THR A 343 -6.37 7.03 -16.90
C THR A 343 -7.04 7.37 -15.55
N LEU A 344 -8.31 7.77 -15.57
CA LEU A 344 -9.03 8.13 -14.34
C LEU A 344 -9.24 6.91 -13.45
N GLU A 345 -9.80 5.84 -13.99
CA GLU A 345 -10.10 4.60 -13.27
C GLU A 345 -9.66 3.40 -14.10
N THR A 346 -9.23 2.36 -13.44
CA THR A 346 -8.98 1.07 -14.08
C THR A 346 -9.67 -0.03 -13.30
N GLU A 347 -10.37 -0.90 -14.03
CA GLU A 347 -10.78 -2.18 -13.46
C GLU A 347 -9.52 -2.99 -13.18
N LEU A 348 -9.52 -3.75 -12.12
CA LEU A 348 -8.38 -4.55 -11.70
C LEU A 348 -8.04 -5.59 -12.76
N VAL A 349 -7.12 -5.26 -13.65
CA VAL A 349 -6.62 -6.19 -14.65
C VAL A 349 -5.36 -6.85 -14.10
N GLY A 350 -5.53 -7.86 -13.24
CA GLY A 350 -4.46 -8.76 -12.85
C GLY A 350 -3.39 -8.20 -11.91
N GLY A 351 -3.55 -7.00 -11.36
CA GLY A 351 -2.66 -6.43 -10.36
C GLY A 351 -2.98 -6.96 -8.97
N GLY A 352 -2.11 -7.76 -8.38
CA GLY A 352 -2.28 -8.31 -7.03
C GLY A 352 -1.59 -7.48 -5.96
N TRP A 353 -1.47 -6.16 -6.13
CA TRP A 353 -0.73 -5.30 -5.20
C TRP A 353 -1.53 -5.00 -3.95
N SER A 354 -0.81 -4.69 -2.91
CA SER A 354 -1.35 -4.24 -1.63
C SER A 354 -0.54 -3.04 -1.17
N THR A 355 -1.16 -2.16 -0.42
CA THR A 355 -0.50 -1.00 0.18
C THR A 355 -1.21 -0.66 1.49
N ASP A 356 -0.49 -0.19 2.46
CA ASP A 356 -1.03 0.18 3.76
C ASP A 356 -1.86 1.48 3.74
N LEU A 357 -1.85 2.23 2.62
CA LEU A 357 -2.82 3.31 2.41
C LEU A 357 -4.26 2.78 2.38
N GLY A 358 -4.49 1.52 2.02
CA GLY A 358 -5.80 0.90 2.05
C GLY A 358 -6.50 1.08 3.39
N ASN A 359 -5.78 0.86 4.49
CA ASN A 359 -6.28 1.02 5.84
C ASN A 359 -6.72 2.46 6.15
N LEU A 360 -6.01 3.46 5.63
CA LEU A 360 -6.38 4.87 5.78
C LEU A 360 -7.55 5.25 4.90
N SER A 361 -7.62 4.73 3.68
CA SER A 361 -8.71 5.02 2.73
C SER A 361 -10.08 4.55 3.21
N LEU A 362 -10.10 3.64 4.19
CA LEU A 362 -11.31 3.21 4.88
C LEU A 362 -11.68 4.09 6.08
N ARG A 363 -10.81 5.03 6.50
CA ARG A 363 -11.02 5.94 7.62
C ARG A 363 -11.30 7.36 7.20
N VAL A 364 -10.71 7.80 6.06
CA VAL A 364 -10.76 9.19 5.58
C VAL A 364 -10.69 9.22 4.05
N PRO A 365 -11.34 10.18 3.37
CA PRO A 365 -11.23 10.34 1.92
C PRO A 365 -9.78 10.37 1.45
N SER A 366 -9.39 9.45 0.55
CA SER A 366 -7.99 9.26 0.18
C SER A 366 -7.82 8.95 -1.30
N ILE A 367 -6.66 9.32 -1.87
CA ILE A 367 -6.21 8.86 -3.19
C ILE A 367 -4.79 8.33 -3.15
N HIS A 368 -4.53 7.36 -4.04
CA HIS A 368 -3.22 6.76 -4.23
C HIS A 368 -2.94 6.54 -5.73
N PRO A 369 -2.86 7.61 -6.53
CA PRO A 369 -2.60 7.48 -7.96
C PRO A 369 -1.22 6.88 -8.23
N THR A 370 -1.08 6.28 -9.41
CA THR A 370 0.22 5.84 -9.90
C THR A 370 0.84 6.86 -10.84
N ILE A 371 2.18 6.87 -10.90
CA ILE A 371 2.96 7.69 -11.82
C ILE A 371 4.03 6.86 -12.52
N SER A 372 4.11 6.91 -13.85
CA SER A 372 5.09 6.15 -14.61
C SER A 372 6.49 6.76 -14.52
N ILE A 373 7.48 5.92 -14.17
CA ILE A 373 8.92 6.27 -14.13
C ILE A 373 9.72 5.60 -15.26
N SER A 374 9.06 4.85 -16.13
CA SER A 374 9.65 4.23 -17.32
C SER A 374 8.56 3.81 -18.30
N HIS A 375 8.79 3.97 -19.59
CA HIS A 375 7.92 3.42 -20.64
C HIS A 375 8.08 1.90 -20.80
N GLU A 376 9.20 1.34 -20.36
CA GLU A 376 9.43 -0.10 -20.37
C GLU A 376 8.74 -0.74 -19.16
N THR A 377 8.04 -1.84 -19.37
CA THR A 377 7.44 -2.60 -18.26
C THR A 377 8.51 -3.37 -17.52
N THR A 378 8.79 -2.97 -16.31
CA THR A 378 9.75 -3.60 -15.40
C THR A 378 9.02 -4.07 -14.14
N PRO A 379 9.18 -5.32 -13.70
CA PRO A 379 8.56 -5.78 -12.46
C PRO A 379 9.06 -4.97 -11.25
N MET A 380 8.13 -4.60 -10.36
CA MET A 380 8.49 -4.08 -9.05
C MET A 380 9.28 -5.11 -8.24
N HIS A 381 9.91 -4.66 -7.17
CA HIS A 381 10.77 -5.47 -6.28
C HIS A 381 12.01 -6.03 -7.00
N THR A 382 12.50 -5.32 -8.02
CA THR A 382 13.74 -5.62 -8.73
C THR A 382 14.72 -4.45 -8.67
N VAL A 383 16.00 -4.77 -8.82
CA VAL A 383 17.05 -3.74 -8.90
C VAL A 383 16.85 -2.84 -10.12
N GLU A 384 16.38 -3.41 -11.22
CA GLU A 384 16.08 -2.70 -12.46
C GLU A 384 14.98 -1.66 -12.27
N PHE A 385 13.92 -1.99 -11.50
CA PHE A 385 12.89 -1.01 -11.13
C PHE A 385 13.50 0.16 -10.34
N GLY A 386 14.35 -0.14 -9.35
CA GLY A 386 15.06 0.87 -8.57
C GLY A 386 15.94 1.79 -9.42
N GLN A 387 16.51 1.30 -10.53
CA GLN A 387 17.27 2.13 -11.47
C GLN A 387 16.37 3.13 -12.22
N HIS A 388 15.13 2.76 -12.54
CA HIS A 388 14.17 3.70 -13.12
C HIS A 388 13.80 4.84 -12.16
N ALA A 389 13.80 4.60 -10.86
CA ALA A 389 13.46 5.61 -9.85
C ALA A 389 14.48 6.78 -9.74
N VAL A 390 15.67 6.64 -10.32
CA VAL A 390 16.70 7.70 -10.44
C VAL A 390 17.08 7.98 -11.90
N SER A 391 16.24 7.57 -12.84
CA SER A 391 16.38 7.87 -14.26
C SER A 391 15.79 9.25 -14.59
N PRO A 392 16.06 9.84 -15.78
CA PRO A 392 15.40 11.07 -16.19
C PRO A 392 13.86 11.01 -16.16
N ALA A 393 13.26 9.83 -16.39
CA ALA A 393 11.81 9.64 -16.28
C ALA A 393 11.35 9.61 -14.81
N GLY A 394 12.14 8.99 -13.91
CA GLY A 394 11.93 9.05 -12.46
C GLY A 394 12.06 10.48 -11.92
N ASP A 395 13.06 11.21 -12.38
CA ASP A 395 13.27 12.62 -12.03
C ASP A 395 12.07 13.49 -12.45
N GLN A 396 11.57 13.30 -13.67
CA GLN A 396 10.38 13.99 -14.14
C GLN A 396 9.13 13.62 -13.33
N ALA A 397 9.02 12.34 -12.91
CA ALA A 397 7.91 11.87 -12.09
C ALA A 397 7.91 12.51 -10.69
N VAL A 398 9.07 12.80 -10.10
CA VAL A 398 9.17 13.57 -8.84
C VAL A 398 8.49 14.91 -8.97
N VAL A 399 8.83 15.69 -10.00
CA VAL A 399 8.31 17.05 -10.20
C VAL A 399 6.83 17.05 -10.59
N ASP A 400 6.45 16.20 -11.56
CA ASP A 400 5.06 16.12 -12.02
C ASP A 400 4.14 15.61 -10.90
N GLY A 401 4.59 14.59 -10.17
CA GLY A 401 3.87 14.06 -9.02
C GLY A 401 3.69 15.07 -7.90
N ALA A 402 4.75 15.84 -7.60
CA ALA A 402 4.67 16.92 -6.62
C ALA A 402 3.62 17.98 -7.02
N VAL A 403 3.62 18.40 -8.29
CA VAL A 403 2.63 19.37 -8.80
C VAL A 403 1.22 18.77 -8.78
N GLY A 404 1.03 17.54 -9.25
CA GLY A 404 -0.28 16.88 -9.28
C GLY A 404 -0.90 16.77 -7.88
N LEU A 405 -0.13 16.30 -6.90
CA LEU A 405 -0.56 16.23 -5.50
C LEU A 405 -0.85 17.63 -4.92
N ALA A 406 0.06 18.58 -5.12
CA ALA A 406 -0.08 19.94 -4.59
C ALA A 406 -1.33 20.63 -5.10
N LEU A 407 -1.61 20.55 -6.41
CA LEU A 407 -2.79 21.18 -7.00
C LEU A 407 -4.09 20.49 -6.54
N THR A 408 -4.08 19.16 -6.36
CA THR A 408 -5.22 18.44 -5.80
C THR A 408 -5.51 18.88 -4.36
N VAL A 409 -4.46 19.02 -3.54
CA VAL A 409 -4.58 19.54 -2.17
C VAL A 409 -5.05 21.00 -2.17
N ALA A 410 -4.50 21.84 -3.04
CA ALA A 410 -4.91 23.25 -3.16
C ALA A 410 -6.40 23.39 -3.53
N ASP A 411 -6.88 22.54 -4.47
CA ASP A 411 -8.29 22.51 -4.83
C ASP A 411 -9.16 22.12 -3.64
N TYR A 412 -8.78 21.08 -2.90
CA TYR A 412 -9.52 20.64 -1.72
C TYR A 412 -9.58 21.72 -0.63
N LEU A 413 -8.47 22.40 -0.38
CA LEU A 413 -8.42 23.49 0.61
C LEU A 413 -9.28 24.69 0.20
N ALA A 414 -9.25 25.08 -1.08
CA ALA A 414 -9.92 26.28 -1.57
C ALA A 414 -11.43 26.08 -1.87
N ASP A 415 -11.85 24.87 -2.24
CA ASP A 415 -13.19 24.61 -2.81
C ASP A 415 -14.06 23.77 -1.87
N GLU A 416 -15.09 24.40 -1.29
CA GLU A 416 -16.04 23.73 -0.40
C GLU A 416 -16.87 22.66 -1.13
N VAL A 417 -17.23 22.92 -2.40
CA VAL A 417 -18.01 21.96 -3.20
C VAL A 417 -17.21 20.68 -3.44
N LEU A 418 -15.89 20.78 -3.65
CA LEU A 418 -15.04 19.60 -3.77
C LEU A 418 -14.97 18.81 -2.45
N ARG A 419 -14.88 19.52 -1.31
CA ARG A 419 -14.88 18.85 0.01
C ARG A 419 -16.18 18.10 0.27
N GLU A 420 -17.33 18.76 0.00
CA GLU A 420 -18.64 18.13 0.12
C GLU A 420 -18.76 16.90 -0.78
N GLN A 421 -18.32 17.01 -2.05
CA GLN A 421 -18.36 15.88 -2.97
C GLN A 421 -17.46 14.75 -2.53
N ALA A 422 -16.24 15.04 -2.07
CA ALA A 422 -15.32 14.02 -1.54
C ALA A 422 -15.93 13.29 -0.33
N GLN A 423 -16.60 14.00 0.56
CA GLN A 423 -17.29 13.40 1.69
C GLN A 423 -18.49 12.54 1.24
N LEU A 424 -19.29 13.01 0.29
CA LEU A 424 -20.41 12.24 -0.26
C LEU A 424 -19.94 10.94 -0.94
N ASP A 425 -18.87 11.01 -1.72
CA ASP A 425 -18.27 9.82 -2.35
C ASP A 425 -17.78 8.82 -1.29
N PHE A 426 -17.15 9.32 -0.23
CA PHE A 426 -16.64 8.50 0.87
C PHE A 426 -17.79 7.80 1.62
N GLU A 427 -18.86 8.53 1.96
CA GLU A 427 -20.04 7.97 2.62
C GLU A 427 -20.78 6.97 1.74
N ALA A 428 -20.92 7.27 0.44
CA ALA A 428 -21.55 6.37 -0.52
C ALA A 428 -20.79 5.05 -0.69
N ALA A 429 -19.46 5.09 -0.49
CA ALA A 429 -18.59 3.92 -0.51
C ALA A 429 -18.54 3.17 0.85
N GLY A 430 -19.37 3.53 1.82
CA GLY A 430 -19.48 2.86 3.13
C GLY A 430 -19.00 3.67 4.32
N GLY A 431 -18.48 4.88 4.12
CA GLY A 431 -18.04 5.77 5.20
C GLY A 431 -16.82 5.25 5.96
N ALA A 432 -16.61 5.79 7.18
CA ALA A 432 -15.48 5.40 8.02
C ALA A 432 -15.68 4.01 8.62
N VAL A 433 -14.65 3.19 8.54
CA VAL A 433 -14.60 1.81 9.06
C VAL A 433 -13.70 1.76 10.28
N ASP A 434 -14.16 1.10 11.32
CA ASP A 434 -13.34 0.69 12.46
C ASP A 434 -12.48 -0.52 12.04
N VAL A 435 -11.27 -0.23 11.57
CA VAL A 435 -10.35 -1.21 11.00
C VAL A 435 -9.89 -2.23 12.05
N GLU A 436 -9.67 -1.80 13.30
CA GLU A 436 -9.24 -2.71 14.37
C GLU A 436 -10.35 -3.72 14.69
N ARG A 437 -11.58 -3.25 14.76
CA ARG A 437 -12.75 -4.12 14.98
C ARG A 437 -12.97 -5.07 13.80
N LEU A 438 -12.84 -4.57 12.56
CA LEU A 438 -12.98 -5.37 11.34
C LEU A 438 -11.99 -6.53 11.32
N LEU A 439 -10.73 -6.26 11.67
CA LEU A 439 -9.62 -7.22 11.67
C LEU A 439 -9.48 -8.03 12.96
N THR A 440 -10.47 -7.98 13.86
CA THR A 440 -10.45 -8.85 15.04
C THR A 440 -10.20 -10.30 14.60
N PRO A 441 -9.18 -10.99 15.17
CA PRO A 441 -8.87 -12.36 14.80
C PRO A 441 -10.07 -13.29 14.99
N PRO A 442 -10.23 -14.32 14.14
CA PRO A 442 -11.22 -15.38 14.37
C PRO A 442 -11.01 -16.00 15.75
N THR A 443 -12.10 -16.18 16.49
CA THR A 443 -12.04 -16.87 17.79
C THR A 443 -11.96 -18.37 17.60
N GLU A 444 -11.12 -19.03 18.40
CA GLU A 444 -11.15 -20.50 18.52
C GLU A 444 -12.54 -20.97 18.99
N LYS A 445 -13.05 -22.04 18.37
CA LYS A 445 -14.36 -22.64 18.69
C LYS A 445 -14.28 -23.65 19.82
#